data_2796cf36d8ad4a475be040404237113f
#
_entry.id   2796cf36d8ad4a475be040404237113f
#
_cell.length_a   1.000
_cell.length_b   1.000
_cell.length_c   1.000
_cell.angle_alpha   90.00
_cell.angle_beta   90.00
_cell.angle_gamma   90.00
#
_symmetry.space_group_name_H-M   'P 1'
#
loop_
_entity.id
_entity.type
_entity.pdbx_description
1 polymer ?
#
loop_
_entity_poly.entity_id
_entity_poly.type
_entity_poly.pdbx_seq_one_letter_code
_entity_poly.pdbx_strand_id
1 'polypeptide(L)'
;MLIATEGSRCRWRATLITTAGGIYILMLLASIRVPAQTQSPKNAAVPQGWGLAGSNPTNYETGLDPQASYHGFPSAYLKAKQPAMEGFGTLMQEFSAGQYAGKRVRLRASVKAEEVDDWAGLWMRVDKGSTAVSFDNMRDRPIKGTTTWQDYEVILDVPQDATHIAFGILLSKSGSVWLNGVQFESVGLDVPTTAKAPKRVPEGPTNLNFEN
;
A
#
# COMPACT_ATOMS: atom_id res chain seq x y z
N MET A 1 3.23 16.78 -43.82
CA MET A 1 3.66 18.03 -43.14
C MET A 1 4.57 17.60 -42.01
N LEU A 2 5.89 17.59 -42.30
CA LEU A 2 6.94 17.16 -41.38
C LEU A 2 7.30 18.35 -40.48
N ILE A 3 7.24 18.15 -39.14
CA ILE A 3 7.79 19.11 -38.19
C ILE A 3 9.10 18.50 -37.65
N ALA A 4 10.20 19.17 -38.06
CA ALA A 4 11.53 18.84 -37.60
C ALA A 4 11.75 19.42 -36.18
N THR A 5 12.19 18.60 -35.24
CA THR A 5 12.66 19.05 -33.92
C THR A 5 14.13 19.43 -34.00
N GLU A 6 14.41 20.69 -33.68
CA GLU A 6 15.75 21.28 -33.62
C GLU A 6 16.61 20.61 -32.52
N GLY A 7 17.73 20.05 -32.98
CA GLY A 7 18.77 19.56 -32.10
C GLY A 7 19.60 20.71 -31.53
N SER A 8 19.66 20.82 -30.22
CA SER A 8 20.52 21.71 -29.44
C SER A 8 22.00 21.39 -29.73
N ARG A 9 22.67 22.27 -30.49
CA ARG A 9 24.12 22.17 -30.77
C ARG A 9 24.92 22.69 -29.59
N CYS A 10 25.58 21.81 -28.91
CA CYS A 10 26.57 22.14 -27.88
C CYS A 10 27.80 22.80 -28.55
N ARG A 11 28.01 24.11 -28.32
CA ARG A 11 29.16 24.87 -28.86
C ARG A 11 30.36 24.63 -27.92
N TRP A 12 31.36 23.93 -28.43
CA TRP A 12 32.67 23.75 -27.78
C TRP A 12 33.48 25.06 -27.92
N ARG A 13 33.97 25.61 -26.82
CA ARG A 13 35.00 26.64 -26.80
C ARG A 13 36.35 25.97 -26.50
N ALA A 14 37.23 25.96 -27.47
CA ALA A 14 38.61 25.57 -27.28
C ALA A 14 39.43 26.84 -27.01
N THR A 15 40.16 26.89 -25.88
CA THR A 15 41.12 27.95 -25.57
C THR A 15 42.49 27.43 -25.95
N LEU A 16 43.13 28.09 -26.93
CA LEU A 16 44.52 27.81 -27.34
C LEU A 16 45.49 28.64 -26.46
N ILE A 17 46.33 27.97 -25.74
CA ILE A 17 47.44 28.59 -25.03
C ILE A 17 48.72 28.19 -25.77
N THR A 18 49.43 29.15 -26.38
CA THR A 18 50.72 28.98 -27.05
C THR A 18 51.82 29.38 -26.11
N THR A 19 52.71 28.44 -25.74
CA THR A 19 54.04 28.73 -25.15
C THR A 19 55.10 28.22 -26.11
N ALA A 20 56.23 28.93 -26.16
CA ALA A 20 57.34 28.65 -27.07
C ALA A 20 57.96 27.26 -26.72
N GLY A 21 57.60 26.22 -27.48
CA GLY A 21 58.24 24.92 -27.37
C GLY A 21 57.36 23.68 -27.44
N GLY A 22 56.05 23.80 -27.53
CA GLY A 22 55.20 22.61 -27.72
C GLY A 22 53.72 22.87 -27.53
N ILE A 23 52.91 22.30 -28.40
CA ILE A 23 51.44 22.37 -28.29
C ILE A 23 50.99 21.19 -27.46
N TYR A 24 50.59 21.42 -26.19
CA TYR A 24 49.91 20.42 -25.36
C TYR A 24 48.43 20.71 -25.35
N ILE A 25 47.65 19.80 -25.90
CA ILE A 25 46.20 19.83 -25.82
C ILE A 25 45.82 19.15 -24.49
N LEU A 26 45.50 19.95 -23.47
CA LEU A 26 44.96 19.45 -22.22
C LEU A 26 43.45 19.27 -22.39
N MET A 27 42.99 18.04 -22.67
CA MET A 27 41.57 17.72 -22.64
C MET A 27 41.11 17.59 -21.17
N LEU A 28 40.48 18.63 -20.65
CA LEU A 28 39.73 18.56 -19.39
C LEU A 28 38.44 17.77 -19.64
N LEU A 29 38.44 16.48 -19.27
CA LEU A 29 37.27 15.67 -19.18
C LEU A 29 36.42 16.15 -17.98
N ALA A 30 35.50 17.08 -18.22
CA ALA A 30 34.47 17.40 -17.25
C ALA A 30 33.51 16.20 -17.17
N SER A 31 33.63 15.42 -16.10
CA SER A 31 32.70 14.34 -15.78
C SER A 31 31.35 14.96 -15.46
N ILE A 32 30.46 15.07 -16.45
CA ILE A 32 29.06 15.40 -16.22
C ILE A 32 28.43 14.21 -15.50
N ARG A 33 28.26 14.31 -14.20
CA ARG A 33 27.40 13.40 -13.45
C ARG A 33 25.96 13.67 -13.90
N VAL A 34 25.46 12.87 -14.83
CA VAL A 34 24.03 12.79 -15.11
C VAL A 34 23.40 12.19 -13.85
N PRO A 35 22.49 12.89 -13.18
CA PRO A 35 21.74 12.27 -12.08
C PRO A 35 21.02 11.05 -12.68
N ALA A 36 21.19 9.90 -12.03
CA ALA A 36 20.44 8.70 -12.39
C ALA A 36 18.96 9.06 -12.28
N GLN A 37 18.29 9.15 -13.42
CA GLN A 37 16.83 9.22 -13.46
C GLN A 37 16.34 7.89 -12.93
N THR A 38 15.82 7.90 -11.70
CA THR A 38 15.04 6.80 -11.15
C THR A 38 13.80 6.68 -12.02
N GLN A 39 13.89 5.85 -13.06
CA GLN A 39 12.72 5.46 -13.84
C GLN A 39 11.84 4.68 -12.90
N SER A 40 10.69 5.24 -12.52
CA SER A 40 9.60 4.47 -11.94
C SER A 40 9.32 3.29 -12.88
N PRO A 41 9.22 2.05 -12.39
CA PRO A 41 8.96 0.90 -13.24
C PRO A 41 7.66 1.13 -14.02
N LYS A 42 7.79 1.27 -15.32
CA LYS A 42 6.69 1.47 -16.25
C LYS A 42 5.83 0.21 -16.22
N ASN A 43 4.60 0.30 -15.64
CA ASN A 43 3.61 -0.76 -15.52
C ASN A 43 4.03 -1.96 -14.64
N ALA A 44 4.18 -1.74 -13.34
CA ALA A 44 4.11 -2.84 -12.40
C ALA A 44 2.67 -3.42 -12.45
N ALA A 45 2.52 -4.64 -12.96
CA ALA A 45 1.22 -5.29 -13.03
C ALA A 45 0.69 -5.52 -11.61
N VAL A 46 -0.61 -5.33 -11.41
CA VAL A 46 -1.29 -5.71 -10.16
C VAL A 46 -0.98 -7.20 -9.91
N PRO A 47 -0.58 -7.60 -8.70
CA PRO A 47 -0.31 -9.01 -8.41
C PRO A 47 -1.49 -9.90 -8.81
N GLN A 48 -1.20 -11.07 -9.38
CA GLN A 48 -2.25 -11.99 -9.81
C GLN A 48 -3.19 -12.35 -8.65
N GLY A 49 -4.49 -12.27 -8.88
CA GLY A 49 -5.52 -12.53 -7.87
C GLY A 49 -5.82 -11.35 -6.94
N TRP A 50 -5.08 -10.24 -7.05
CA TRP A 50 -5.34 -9.02 -6.31
C TRP A 50 -6.04 -7.98 -7.18
N GLY A 51 -6.78 -7.08 -6.54
CA GLY A 51 -7.48 -5.98 -7.20
C GLY A 51 -7.27 -4.65 -6.48
N LEU A 52 -7.33 -3.56 -7.23
CA LEU A 52 -7.38 -2.21 -6.68
C LEU A 52 -8.83 -1.78 -6.57
N ALA A 53 -9.26 -1.42 -5.36
CA ALA A 53 -10.62 -0.96 -5.05
C ALA A 53 -10.55 0.23 -4.07
N GLY A 54 -11.69 0.65 -3.52
CA GLY A 54 -11.78 1.75 -2.54
C GLY A 54 -12.85 2.76 -2.92
N SER A 55 -12.94 3.87 -2.18
CA SER A 55 -13.86 4.97 -2.52
C SER A 55 -13.40 5.76 -3.75
N ASN A 56 -12.08 5.91 -3.94
CA ASN A 56 -11.48 6.64 -5.06
C ASN A 56 -10.27 5.87 -5.62
N PRO A 57 -10.47 4.64 -6.19
CA PRO A 57 -9.37 3.78 -6.59
C PRO A 57 -8.49 4.39 -7.70
N THR A 58 -9.05 5.25 -8.55
CA THR A 58 -8.32 5.93 -9.62
C THR A 58 -7.22 6.87 -9.12
N ASN A 59 -7.32 7.29 -7.85
CA ASN A 59 -6.34 8.15 -7.19
C ASN A 59 -5.12 7.38 -6.66
N TYR A 60 -5.14 6.07 -6.77
CA TYR A 60 -4.09 5.20 -6.27
C TYR A 60 -3.48 4.38 -7.40
N GLU A 61 -2.28 3.90 -7.16
CA GLU A 61 -1.60 2.93 -8.01
C GLU A 61 -1.10 1.76 -7.16
N THR A 62 -0.99 0.62 -7.78
CA THR A 62 -0.52 -0.62 -7.14
C THR A 62 0.29 -1.44 -8.13
N GLY A 63 1.13 -2.32 -7.61
CA GLY A 63 1.97 -3.21 -8.40
C GLY A 63 2.95 -3.98 -7.52
N LEU A 64 4.01 -4.51 -8.13
CA LEU A 64 5.13 -5.14 -7.46
C LEU A 64 6.36 -4.22 -7.48
N ASP A 65 7.01 -4.09 -6.35
CA ASP A 65 8.26 -3.32 -6.18
C ASP A 65 9.40 -4.27 -5.81
N PRO A 66 10.28 -4.60 -6.77
CA PRO A 66 11.42 -5.48 -6.51
C PRO A 66 12.50 -4.79 -5.65
N GLN A 67 12.51 -3.47 -5.57
CA GLN A 67 13.47 -2.71 -4.76
C GLN A 67 13.09 -2.70 -3.27
N ALA A 68 11.79 -2.81 -2.97
CA ALA A 68 11.27 -2.98 -1.63
C ALA A 68 11.07 -4.47 -1.31
N SER A 69 12.09 -5.30 -1.58
CA SER A 69 12.03 -6.73 -1.27
C SER A 69 12.05 -6.97 0.25
N TYR A 70 11.32 -7.99 0.69
CA TYR A 70 11.32 -8.47 2.06
C TYR A 70 11.39 -10.00 2.06
N HIS A 71 12.29 -10.57 2.87
CA HIS A 71 12.60 -12.00 2.86
C HIS A 71 12.95 -12.58 1.46
N GLY A 72 13.56 -11.75 0.59
CA GLY A 72 13.99 -12.17 -0.76
C GLY A 72 12.90 -12.14 -1.84
N PHE A 73 11.69 -11.67 -1.53
CA PHE A 73 10.58 -11.55 -2.47
C PHE A 73 10.22 -10.09 -2.73
N PRO A 74 9.82 -9.73 -3.96
CA PRO A 74 9.23 -8.42 -4.26
C PRO A 74 8.01 -8.15 -3.38
N SER A 75 7.78 -6.90 -3.02
CA SER A 75 6.62 -6.51 -2.23
C SER A 75 5.54 -5.90 -3.11
N ALA A 76 4.28 -6.20 -2.81
CA ALA A 76 3.17 -5.46 -3.39
C ALA A 76 3.14 -4.06 -2.78
N TYR A 77 2.74 -3.05 -3.56
CA TYR A 77 2.58 -1.69 -3.05
C TYR A 77 1.21 -1.11 -3.36
N LEU A 78 0.81 -0.15 -2.53
CA LEU A 78 -0.33 0.73 -2.75
C LEU A 78 0.13 2.17 -2.44
N LYS A 79 0.03 3.06 -3.43
CA LYS A 79 0.52 4.44 -3.35
C LYS A 79 -0.54 5.43 -3.82
N ALA A 80 -0.63 6.57 -3.16
CA ALA A 80 -1.38 7.70 -3.65
C ALA A 80 -0.62 8.38 -4.80
N LYS A 81 -1.31 8.68 -5.91
CA LYS A 81 -0.70 9.32 -7.10
C LYS A 81 -0.33 10.78 -6.86
N GLN A 82 -0.98 11.43 -5.92
CA GLN A 82 -0.75 12.84 -5.57
C GLN A 82 -0.93 13.06 -4.07
N PRO A 83 -0.29 14.10 -3.50
CA PRO A 83 -0.54 14.50 -2.11
C PRO A 83 -1.98 14.99 -1.90
N ALA A 84 -2.44 14.94 -0.65
CA ALA A 84 -3.71 15.52 -0.20
C ALA A 84 -4.96 15.03 -0.97
N MET A 85 -5.05 13.74 -1.22
CA MET A 85 -6.22 13.13 -1.87
C MET A 85 -7.33 12.85 -0.86
N GLU A 86 -8.58 12.90 -1.34
CA GLU A 86 -9.73 12.47 -0.55
C GLU A 86 -10.04 10.99 -0.82
N GLY A 87 -10.63 10.32 0.17
CA GLY A 87 -11.01 8.92 0.11
C GLY A 87 -9.87 7.95 0.41
N PHE A 88 -10.04 6.73 -0.03
CA PHE A 88 -9.05 5.67 0.17
C PHE A 88 -8.93 4.75 -1.05
N GLY A 89 -7.76 4.13 -1.17
CA GLY A 89 -7.53 2.96 -2.03
C GLY A 89 -7.28 1.72 -1.17
N THR A 90 -7.51 0.56 -1.75
CA THR A 90 -7.16 -0.72 -1.15
C THR A 90 -6.68 -1.71 -2.19
N LEU A 91 -5.57 -2.38 -1.90
CA LEU A 91 -5.12 -3.57 -2.60
C LEU A 91 -5.70 -4.77 -1.88
N MET A 92 -6.55 -5.55 -2.55
CA MET A 92 -7.39 -6.55 -1.90
C MET A 92 -7.57 -7.83 -2.70
N GLN A 93 -8.02 -8.87 -2.00
CA GLN A 93 -8.56 -10.10 -2.55
C GLN A 93 -9.91 -10.42 -1.88
N GLU A 94 -10.69 -11.27 -2.57
CA GLU A 94 -11.91 -11.87 -2.05
C GLU A 94 -11.96 -13.34 -2.44
N PHE A 95 -12.44 -14.20 -1.52
CA PHE A 95 -12.57 -15.62 -1.75
C PHE A 95 -13.72 -16.24 -0.93
N SER A 96 -14.14 -17.47 -1.30
CA SER A 96 -15.20 -18.21 -0.60
C SER A 96 -14.77 -18.56 0.84
N ALA A 97 -15.63 -18.28 1.82
CA ALA A 97 -15.37 -18.57 3.23
C ALA A 97 -15.35 -20.06 3.60
N GLY A 98 -15.78 -20.95 2.70
CA GLY A 98 -16.10 -22.35 3.02
C GLY A 98 -15.07 -23.10 3.87
N GLN A 99 -13.78 -23.02 3.56
CA GLN A 99 -12.73 -23.70 4.34
C GLN A 99 -12.50 -23.10 5.74
N TYR A 100 -12.97 -21.87 5.99
CA TYR A 100 -12.84 -21.15 7.27
C TYR A 100 -14.13 -21.05 8.04
N ALA A 101 -15.27 -21.54 7.50
CA ALA A 101 -16.56 -21.51 8.16
C ALA A 101 -16.50 -22.15 9.56
N GLY A 102 -17.04 -21.44 10.56
CA GLY A 102 -17.03 -21.85 11.97
C GLY A 102 -15.69 -21.73 12.69
N LYS A 103 -14.70 -21.04 12.07
CA LYS A 103 -13.34 -20.92 12.64
C LYS A 103 -13.02 -19.46 13.00
N ARG A 104 -12.06 -19.29 13.90
CA ARG A 104 -11.35 -18.03 14.10
C ARG A 104 -10.17 -17.97 13.14
N VAL A 105 -10.02 -16.85 12.42
CA VAL A 105 -9.03 -16.71 11.37
C VAL A 105 -8.15 -15.51 11.64
N ARG A 106 -6.84 -15.69 11.46
CA ARG A 106 -5.83 -14.66 11.51
C ARG A 106 -5.36 -14.36 10.09
N LEU A 107 -5.43 -13.09 9.69
CA LEU A 107 -4.68 -12.48 8.61
C LEU A 107 -3.45 -11.83 9.23
N ARG A 108 -2.25 -12.16 8.76
CA ARG A 108 -0.99 -11.54 9.15
C ARG A 108 -0.22 -11.10 7.92
N ALA A 109 0.46 -9.97 8.01
CA ALA A 109 1.37 -9.52 6.96
C ALA A 109 2.41 -8.54 7.51
N SER A 110 3.57 -8.46 6.83
CA SER A 110 4.56 -7.42 7.06
C SER A 110 4.24 -6.22 6.19
N VAL A 111 4.24 -5.03 6.80
CA VAL A 111 3.96 -3.75 6.11
C VAL A 111 5.09 -2.76 6.40
N LYS A 112 5.53 -2.07 5.34
CA LYS A 112 6.37 -0.87 5.39
C LYS A 112 5.51 0.31 4.94
N ALA A 113 5.69 1.48 5.53
CA ALA A 113 4.97 2.70 5.19
C ALA A 113 5.92 3.89 4.96
N GLU A 114 5.54 4.79 4.05
CA GLU A 114 6.23 6.05 3.81
C GLU A 114 5.19 7.17 3.68
N GLU A 115 5.35 8.22 4.48
CA GLU A 115 4.57 9.46 4.44
C GLU A 115 3.06 9.25 4.49
N VAL A 116 2.59 8.27 5.26
CA VAL A 116 1.15 8.04 5.48
C VAL A 116 0.58 9.17 6.33
N ASP A 117 -0.20 10.05 5.70
CA ASP A 117 -0.75 11.26 6.33
C ASP A 117 -1.94 10.93 7.25
N ASP A 118 -2.98 10.29 6.75
CA ASP A 118 -4.18 9.96 7.54
C ASP A 118 -3.99 8.61 8.25
N TRP A 119 -4.10 7.51 7.53
CA TRP A 119 -3.85 6.17 8.07
C TRP A 119 -3.77 5.11 6.98
N ALA A 120 -3.10 4.01 7.31
CA ALA A 120 -3.17 2.76 6.58
C ALA A 120 -3.41 1.60 7.56
N GLY A 121 -3.82 0.44 7.05
CA GLY A 121 -4.04 -0.74 7.88
C GLY A 121 -4.39 -1.97 7.08
N LEU A 122 -4.02 -3.13 7.61
CA LEU A 122 -4.61 -4.39 7.18
C LEU A 122 -6.11 -4.36 7.48
N TRP A 123 -6.89 -5.04 6.65
CA TRP A 123 -8.31 -5.19 6.91
C TRP A 123 -8.81 -6.56 6.47
N MET A 124 -9.83 -7.02 7.14
CA MET A 124 -10.56 -8.23 6.79
C MET A 124 -12.05 -8.03 7.04
N ARG A 125 -12.86 -8.56 6.16
CA ARG A 125 -14.33 -8.55 6.23
C ARG A 125 -14.85 -9.95 5.95
N VAL A 126 -15.79 -10.39 6.76
CA VAL A 126 -16.49 -11.64 6.59
C VAL A 126 -17.94 -11.32 6.22
N ASP A 127 -18.42 -11.90 5.14
CA ASP A 127 -19.74 -11.63 4.60
C ASP A 127 -20.63 -12.88 4.66
N LYS A 128 -21.91 -12.65 4.95
CA LYS A 128 -23.01 -13.61 4.77
C LYS A 128 -23.93 -13.05 3.68
N GLY A 129 -23.88 -13.63 2.48
CA GLY A 129 -24.49 -13.02 1.31
C GLY A 129 -23.92 -11.62 1.05
N SER A 130 -24.77 -10.61 1.06
CA SER A 130 -24.38 -9.21 0.88
C SER A 130 -24.15 -8.44 2.19
N THR A 131 -24.24 -9.10 3.35
CA THR A 131 -24.15 -8.46 4.65
C THR A 131 -22.80 -8.75 5.30
N ALA A 132 -22.06 -7.69 5.67
CA ALA A 132 -20.87 -7.82 6.48
C ALA A 132 -21.23 -8.23 7.92
N VAL A 133 -20.73 -9.37 8.37
CA VAL A 133 -21.01 -9.93 9.71
C VAL A 133 -19.84 -9.82 10.68
N SER A 134 -18.63 -9.63 10.15
CA SER A 134 -17.43 -9.38 10.94
C SER A 134 -16.50 -8.48 10.16
N PHE A 135 -15.87 -7.49 10.82
CA PHE A 135 -15.01 -6.51 10.15
C PHE A 135 -14.00 -5.90 11.11
N ASP A 136 -12.77 -5.76 10.63
CA ASP A 136 -11.72 -4.98 11.26
C ASP A 136 -10.82 -4.38 10.19
N ASN A 137 -10.48 -3.11 10.31
CA ASN A 137 -9.61 -2.39 9.37
C ASN A 137 -8.47 -1.66 10.07
N MET A 138 -8.18 -2.01 11.32
CA MET A 138 -7.12 -1.40 12.12
C MET A 138 -7.27 0.12 12.36
N ARG A 139 -8.48 0.70 12.22
CA ARG A 139 -8.66 2.15 12.38
C ARG A 139 -8.35 2.63 13.81
N ASP A 140 -8.43 1.77 14.79
CA ASP A 140 -8.07 2.07 16.19
C ASP A 140 -6.60 1.84 16.52
N ARG A 141 -5.85 1.19 15.61
CA ARG A 141 -4.40 0.95 15.69
C ARG A 141 -3.73 1.22 14.33
N PRO A 142 -3.86 2.45 13.81
CA PRO A 142 -3.49 2.78 12.43
C PRO A 142 -1.99 2.77 12.22
N ILE A 143 -1.58 2.45 10.99
CA ILE A 143 -0.23 2.70 10.50
C ILE A 143 -0.19 4.14 10.02
N LYS A 144 0.75 4.95 10.53
CA LYS A 144 0.91 6.37 10.20
C LYS A 144 2.37 6.75 9.99
N GLY A 145 2.58 7.82 9.23
CA GLY A 145 3.90 8.38 8.96
C GLY A 145 4.78 7.44 8.16
N THR A 146 6.06 7.36 8.54
CA THR A 146 7.06 6.50 7.91
C THR A 146 7.51 5.43 8.90
N THR A 147 7.37 4.15 8.52
CA THR A 147 7.78 3.00 9.32
C THR A 147 8.63 2.03 8.49
N THR A 148 9.59 1.39 9.12
CA THR A 148 10.24 0.20 8.56
C THR A 148 9.27 -0.98 8.56
N TRP A 149 9.69 -2.12 8.04
CA TRP A 149 8.92 -3.36 8.06
C TRP A 149 8.49 -3.74 9.47
N GLN A 150 7.19 -3.90 9.68
CA GLN A 150 6.55 -4.34 10.91
C GLN A 150 5.44 -5.33 10.59
N ASP A 151 5.24 -6.29 11.49
CA ASP A 151 4.17 -7.27 11.37
C ASP A 151 2.88 -6.73 11.97
N TYR A 152 1.80 -6.92 11.24
CA TYR A 152 0.45 -6.56 11.66
C TYR A 152 -0.48 -7.74 11.49
N GLU A 153 -1.56 -7.77 12.28
CA GLU A 153 -2.55 -8.83 12.20
C GLU A 153 -3.98 -8.33 12.39
N VAL A 154 -4.92 -9.05 11.77
CA VAL A 154 -6.36 -8.93 11.96
C VAL A 154 -6.91 -10.32 12.26
N ILE A 155 -7.69 -10.45 13.33
CA ILE A 155 -8.24 -11.73 13.80
C ILE A 155 -9.75 -11.59 13.94
N LEU A 156 -10.50 -12.41 13.16
CA LEU A 156 -11.95 -12.41 13.15
C LEU A 156 -12.51 -13.82 13.34
N ASP A 157 -13.71 -13.89 13.89
CA ASP A 157 -14.54 -15.10 13.81
C ASP A 157 -15.25 -15.14 12.46
N VAL A 158 -15.25 -16.31 11.83
CA VAL A 158 -15.97 -16.61 10.58
C VAL A 158 -17.17 -17.50 10.95
N PRO A 159 -18.40 -16.96 10.92
CA PRO A 159 -19.59 -17.75 11.20
C PRO A 159 -19.73 -18.97 10.29
N GLN A 160 -20.44 -20.00 10.75
CA GLN A 160 -20.63 -21.24 9.99
C GLN A 160 -21.32 -21.01 8.64
N ASP A 161 -22.15 -19.97 8.52
CA ASP A 161 -22.91 -19.60 7.35
C ASP A 161 -22.30 -18.43 6.56
N ALA A 162 -21.05 -18.08 6.84
CA ALA A 162 -20.30 -17.11 6.06
C ALA A 162 -20.11 -17.57 4.61
N THR A 163 -20.23 -16.66 3.67
CA THR A 163 -20.13 -16.95 2.23
C THR A 163 -18.80 -16.52 1.63
N HIS A 164 -18.29 -15.34 2.04
CA HIS A 164 -17.08 -14.73 1.49
C HIS A 164 -16.22 -14.11 2.58
N ILE A 165 -14.93 -14.04 2.29
CA ILE A 165 -13.95 -13.26 3.06
C ILE A 165 -13.23 -12.35 2.09
N ALA A 166 -13.24 -11.04 2.36
CA ALA A 166 -12.46 -10.04 1.68
C ALA A 166 -11.38 -9.51 2.62
N PHE A 167 -10.17 -9.25 2.11
CA PHE A 167 -9.05 -8.77 2.91
C PHE A 167 -8.05 -7.98 2.07
N GLY A 168 -7.20 -7.21 2.72
CA GLY A 168 -6.15 -6.45 2.04
C GLY A 168 -5.46 -5.44 2.90
N ILE A 169 -4.79 -4.51 2.22
CA ILE A 169 -4.18 -3.31 2.81
C ILE A 169 -4.92 -2.07 2.30
N LEU A 170 -5.28 -1.17 3.19
CA LEU A 170 -5.95 0.10 2.90
C LEU A 170 -4.98 1.25 3.15
N LEU A 171 -5.05 2.26 2.28
CA LEU A 171 -4.38 3.54 2.42
C LEU A 171 -5.41 4.66 2.25
N SER A 172 -5.55 5.49 3.28
CA SER A 172 -6.42 6.67 3.28
C SER A 172 -5.61 7.92 2.98
N LYS A 173 -6.13 8.75 2.07
CA LYS A 173 -5.51 9.99 1.60
C LYS A 173 -4.16 9.74 0.94
N SER A 174 -3.05 10.26 1.51
CA SER A 174 -1.73 10.26 0.89
C SER A 174 -0.74 9.32 1.58
N GLY A 175 0.37 9.04 0.87
CA GLY A 175 1.44 8.17 1.32
C GLY A 175 1.63 6.93 0.46
N SER A 176 2.43 6.02 0.95
CA SER A 176 2.74 4.75 0.30
C SER A 176 2.84 3.63 1.32
N VAL A 177 2.36 2.45 0.98
CA VAL A 177 2.54 1.23 1.78
C VAL A 177 3.02 0.08 0.91
N TRP A 178 3.87 -0.77 1.48
CA TRP A 178 4.32 -2.03 0.88
C TRP A 178 3.88 -3.17 1.76
N LEU A 179 3.39 -4.23 1.13
CA LEU A 179 2.85 -5.44 1.75
C LEU A 179 3.66 -6.66 1.31
N ASN A 180 4.05 -7.49 2.27
CA ASN A 180 4.76 -8.75 2.02
C ASN A 180 4.40 -9.80 3.07
N GLY A 181 4.70 -11.07 2.78
CA GLY A 181 4.55 -12.16 3.74
C GLY A 181 3.11 -12.38 4.22
N VAL A 182 2.12 -12.17 3.35
CA VAL A 182 0.70 -12.34 3.70
C VAL A 182 0.43 -13.80 4.05
N GLN A 183 -0.12 -14.02 5.24
CA GLN A 183 -0.48 -15.33 5.77
C GLN A 183 -1.94 -15.33 6.22
N PHE A 184 -2.61 -16.46 6.00
CA PHE A 184 -3.99 -16.68 6.38
C PHE A 184 -4.10 -18.04 7.06
N GLU A 185 -4.47 -18.06 8.35
CA GLU A 185 -4.50 -19.28 9.14
C GLU A 185 -5.69 -19.34 10.09
N SER A 186 -6.13 -20.57 10.40
CA SER A 186 -7.09 -20.79 11.49
C SER A 186 -6.34 -20.81 12.82
N VAL A 187 -6.85 -20.10 13.82
CA VAL A 187 -6.30 -20.05 15.19
C VAL A 187 -7.29 -20.55 16.21
N GLY A 188 -6.80 -20.88 17.41
CA GLY A 188 -7.65 -21.29 18.52
C GLY A 188 -8.54 -20.16 19.07
N LEU A 189 -9.61 -20.51 19.75
CA LEU A 189 -10.53 -19.52 20.36
C LEU A 189 -9.92 -18.80 21.58
N ASP A 190 -8.82 -19.28 22.10
CA ASP A 190 -7.99 -18.63 23.12
C ASP A 190 -7.25 -17.40 22.60
N VAL A 191 -7.03 -17.28 21.28
CA VAL A 191 -6.48 -16.09 20.64
C VAL A 191 -7.58 -15.03 20.54
N PRO A 192 -7.43 -13.82 21.14
CA PRO A 192 -8.47 -12.80 21.11
C PRO A 192 -8.71 -12.26 19.69
N THR A 193 -9.96 -11.95 19.34
CA THR A 193 -10.28 -11.24 18.11
C THR A 193 -9.83 -9.78 18.20
N THR A 194 -9.47 -9.21 17.05
CA THR A 194 -9.04 -7.80 16.94
C THR A 194 -10.20 -6.86 16.61
N ALA A 195 -11.35 -7.39 16.13
CA ALA A 195 -12.55 -6.58 15.92
C ALA A 195 -13.05 -6.01 17.25
N LYS A 196 -13.46 -4.76 17.24
CA LYS A 196 -14.20 -4.20 18.37
C LYS A 196 -15.50 -4.96 18.52
N ALA A 197 -15.78 -5.40 19.75
CA ALA A 197 -17.09 -5.93 20.07
C ALA A 197 -18.17 -4.93 19.65
N PRO A 198 -19.25 -5.37 19.00
CA PRO A 198 -20.36 -4.48 18.66
C PRO A 198 -20.83 -3.79 19.95
N LYS A 199 -21.02 -2.48 19.87
CA LYS A 199 -21.56 -1.72 21.01
C LYS A 199 -22.89 -2.38 21.41
N ARG A 200 -22.95 -2.93 22.62
CA ARG A 200 -24.21 -3.48 23.12
C ARG A 200 -25.24 -2.38 23.10
N VAL A 201 -26.24 -2.56 22.29
CA VAL A 201 -27.45 -1.73 22.33
C VAL A 201 -28.23 -2.18 23.55
N PRO A 202 -28.71 -1.28 24.44
CA PRO A 202 -29.61 -1.66 25.52
C PRO A 202 -30.82 -2.41 24.98
N GLU A 203 -31.30 -3.43 25.71
CA GLU A 203 -32.49 -4.21 25.31
C GLU A 203 -33.78 -3.38 25.27
N GLY A 204 -33.74 -2.17 25.86
CA GLY A 204 -34.87 -1.24 25.84
C GLY A 204 -34.41 0.22 25.95
N PRO A 205 -35.31 1.17 25.78
CA PRO A 205 -35.00 2.57 25.94
C PRO A 205 -34.61 2.89 27.37
N THR A 206 -33.61 3.75 27.55
CA THR A 206 -33.11 4.17 28.87
C THR A 206 -33.25 5.67 29.03
N ASN A 207 -33.39 6.14 30.27
CA ASN A 207 -33.41 7.56 30.66
C ASN A 207 -34.41 8.41 29.85
N LEU A 208 -35.65 7.90 29.70
CA LEU A 208 -36.70 8.61 28.96
C LEU A 208 -37.12 9.95 29.59
N ASN A 209 -36.80 10.16 30.88
CA ASN A 209 -37.10 11.40 31.61
C ASN A 209 -35.95 12.42 31.56
N PHE A 210 -34.81 12.08 30.87
CA PHE A 210 -33.61 12.92 30.76
C PHE A 210 -32.99 13.30 32.11
N GLU A 211 -33.09 12.43 33.10
CA GLU A 211 -32.50 12.60 34.43
C GLU A 211 -30.99 12.27 34.36
N ASN A 212 -30.16 13.13 35.01
CA ASN A 212 -28.71 12.97 35.09
C ASN A 212 -28.31 12.13 36.30
#